data_63cb0cc7bdf1295219275b8c51c54b20
#
_entry.id   63cb0cc7bdf1295219275b8c51c54b20
#
_cell.length_a   1.000
_cell.length_b   1.000
_cell.length_c   1.000
_cell.angle_alpha   90.00
_cell.angle_beta   90.00
_cell.angle_gamma   90.00
#
_symmetry.space_group_name_H-M   'P 1'
#
loop_
_entity.id
_entity.type
_entity.pdbx_description
1 polymer ?
#
loop_
_entity_poly.entity_id
_entity_poly.type
_entity_poly.pdbx_seq_one_letter_code
_entity_poly.pdbx_strand_id
1 'polypeptide(L)'
;MAQDRDFLDDLIDISKGLDAIKNPLGDIPDQIMDSTDPDKPQWNPADYKEKPRANATTCLTCTYDKSSCAACLHACPVGAINIEEGGIDILDNCRKCGLCAAACPTESVFSPRVRPKKIYDEVARAATAYDTAYVTCTRALRRMPRENEVVLACVGDVTADVWFSLLAEYSNVSVYLPLDICTACRNTTGEEMLFDAIGRAEEWSGSSMGLEVDAKALRCHKRREYERKEFVDNVKKSTGVALTKSNPAASAVNSVSQKMRAHTNQISALEKALNKACGTTTQKRKRILTQGRKLTLTALQAHPELAANMQVSVPVCDQDKCTMCGECVEKCPTRAADIVGGGHLNVEPAYCVGCGLCVEVCEDHALSMAQTDGADLVIPDPEAEKKAAEAAKAKEDAEKAKAEAKKTINKALDQVEKLAD
;
A
#
# COMPACT_ATOMS: atom_id res chain seq x y z
N MET A 1 28.67 19.36 17.74
CA MET A 1 28.97 17.95 18.07
C MET A 1 29.35 17.28 16.76
N ALA A 2 30.63 16.88 16.64
CA ALA A 2 31.11 16.13 15.48
C ALA A 2 30.44 14.76 15.52
N GLN A 3 29.71 14.40 14.47
CA GLN A 3 29.24 13.03 14.28
C GLN A 3 30.48 12.16 14.05
N ASP A 4 30.65 11.14 14.90
CA ASP A 4 31.70 10.13 14.68
C ASP A 4 31.47 9.48 13.32
N ARG A 5 32.35 9.77 12.36
CA ARG A 5 32.41 9.09 11.07
C ARG A 5 32.99 7.71 11.29
N ASP A 6 32.24 6.71 10.86
CA ASP A 6 32.66 5.30 10.85
C ASP A 6 33.68 5.07 9.72
N PHE A 7 34.63 4.15 9.94
CA PHE A 7 35.63 3.70 8.95
C PHE A 7 34.99 3.30 7.59
N LEU A 8 33.77 2.77 7.60
CA LEU A 8 33.03 2.44 6.38
C LEU A 8 32.56 3.69 5.61
N ASP A 9 32.29 4.80 6.28
CA ASP A 9 31.95 6.07 5.64
C ASP A 9 33.15 6.62 4.86
N ASP A 10 34.36 6.50 5.43
CA ASP A 10 35.60 6.94 4.77
C ASP A 10 35.92 6.08 3.55
N LEU A 11 35.67 4.75 3.60
CA LEU A 11 35.84 3.86 2.45
C LEU A 11 34.86 4.15 1.32
N ILE A 12 33.60 4.50 1.65
CA ILE A 12 32.59 4.88 0.65
C ILE A 12 32.96 6.20 -0.01
N ASP A 13 33.42 7.17 0.78
CA ASP A 13 33.87 8.47 0.25
C ASP A 13 35.12 8.32 -0.65
N ILE A 14 36.05 7.42 -0.30
CA ILE A 14 37.22 7.11 -1.13
C ILE A 14 36.80 6.41 -2.44
N SER A 15 35.85 5.47 -2.38
CA SER A 15 35.36 4.79 -3.58
C SER A 15 34.69 5.74 -4.56
N LYS A 16 33.87 6.69 -4.06
CA LYS A 16 33.27 7.75 -4.87
C LYS A 16 34.33 8.68 -5.50
N GLY A 17 35.38 8.99 -4.77
CA GLY A 17 36.49 9.77 -5.29
C GLY A 17 37.28 9.04 -6.40
N LEU A 18 37.41 7.71 -6.28
CA LEU A 18 38.09 6.88 -7.30
C LEU A 18 37.23 6.69 -8.56
N ASP A 19 35.90 6.63 -8.42
CA ASP A 19 34.97 6.56 -9.56
C ASP A 19 34.94 7.89 -10.33
N ALA A 20 35.05 9.01 -9.65
CA ALA A 20 35.19 10.35 -10.27
C ALA A 20 36.54 10.48 -11.03
N ILE A 21 37.59 9.83 -10.54
CA ILE A 21 38.92 9.81 -11.24
C ILE A 21 38.88 8.87 -12.44
N LYS A 22 38.14 7.78 -12.37
CA LYS A 22 37.98 6.82 -13.50
C LYS A 22 37.01 7.32 -14.58
N ASN A 23 36.08 8.19 -14.25
CA ASN A 23 35.13 8.79 -15.19
C ASN A 23 35.11 10.32 -15.08
N PRO A 24 36.16 11.04 -15.56
CA PRO A 24 36.22 12.49 -15.55
C PRO A 24 35.13 13.18 -16.38
N LEU A 25 34.34 12.42 -17.14
CA LEU A 25 33.21 12.88 -17.97
C LEU A 25 31.84 12.51 -17.38
N GLY A 26 31.78 12.04 -16.14
CA GLY A 26 30.53 11.55 -15.48
C GLY A 26 29.43 12.59 -15.30
N ASP A 27 29.69 13.86 -15.53
CA ASP A 27 28.69 14.95 -15.48
C ASP A 27 28.22 15.42 -16.86
N ILE A 28 28.62 14.77 -17.95
CA ILE A 28 27.98 15.02 -19.25
C ILE A 28 26.57 14.40 -19.17
N PRO A 29 25.50 15.19 -19.41
CA PRO A 29 24.14 14.66 -19.33
C PRO A 29 24.02 13.42 -20.22
N ASP A 30 23.58 12.31 -19.62
CA ASP A 30 23.33 11.00 -20.28
C ASP A 30 22.54 11.15 -21.61
N GLN A 31 21.88 12.28 -21.80
CA GLN A 31 21.12 12.61 -23.01
C GLN A 31 21.96 12.74 -24.31
N ILE A 32 23.29 12.94 -24.21
CA ILE A 32 24.15 13.10 -25.41
C ILE A 32 24.79 11.77 -25.82
N MET A 33 25.00 10.83 -24.89
CA MET A 33 25.65 9.54 -25.17
C MET A 33 24.65 8.41 -25.42
N ASP A 34 23.34 8.59 -25.17
CA ASP A 34 22.35 7.51 -25.16
C ASP A 34 21.71 7.17 -26.51
N SER A 35 22.11 7.87 -27.59
CA SER A 35 21.45 7.73 -28.91
C SER A 35 22.10 6.73 -29.86
N THR A 36 23.20 6.07 -29.49
CA THR A 36 24.01 5.28 -30.43
C THR A 36 24.28 3.82 -30.07
N ASP A 37 23.87 3.35 -28.89
CA ASP A 37 24.02 1.95 -28.51
C ASP A 37 22.71 1.18 -28.78
N PRO A 38 22.65 0.30 -29.79
CA PRO A 38 21.43 -0.45 -30.14
C PRO A 38 21.02 -1.47 -29.07
N ASP A 39 21.91 -1.82 -28.14
CA ASP A 39 21.65 -2.81 -27.07
C ASP A 39 21.10 -2.17 -25.79
N LYS A 40 21.07 -0.82 -25.68
CA LYS A 40 20.44 -0.13 -24.54
C LYS A 40 18.95 -0.07 -24.69
N PRO A 41 18.18 -0.36 -23.61
CA PRO A 41 16.72 -0.24 -23.63
C PRO A 41 16.31 1.19 -23.95
N GLN A 42 15.59 1.35 -25.05
CA GLN A 42 15.07 2.66 -25.48
C GLN A 42 13.73 2.96 -24.80
N TRP A 43 13.47 4.24 -24.55
CA TRP A 43 12.19 4.68 -24.02
C TRP A 43 11.04 4.34 -24.96
N ASN A 44 10.12 3.50 -24.49
CA ASN A 44 8.89 3.18 -25.19
C ASN A 44 7.69 3.26 -24.19
N PRO A 45 6.80 4.26 -24.34
CA PRO A 45 5.66 4.40 -23.46
C PRO A 45 4.66 3.23 -23.56
N ALA A 46 4.74 2.42 -24.61
CA ALA A 46 3.89 1.23 -24.75
C ALA A 46 4.22 0.13 -23.73
N ASP A 47 5.47 0.08 -23.24
CA ASP A 47 5.91 -0.91 -22.27
C ASP A 47 5.23 -0.77 -20.90
N TYR A 48 4.66 0.40 -20.64
CA TYR A 48 3.94 0.72 -19.39
C TYR A 48 2.42 0.60 -19.54
N LYS A 49 1.93 0.14 -20.69
CA LYS A 49 0.51 0.07 -21.01
C LYS A 49 0.05 -1.35 -21.23
N GLU A 50 -1.03 -1.74 -20.59
CA GLU A 50 -1.63 -3.03 -20.76
C GLU A 50 -3.16 -2.92 -20.89
N LYS A 51 -3.75 -3.74 -21.76
CA LYS A 51 -5.22 -3.80 -21.90
C LYS A 51 -5.80 -4.40 -20.62
N PRO A 52 -6.72 -3.73 -19.92
CA PRO A 52 -7.40 -4.29 -18.77
C PRO A 52 -8.14 -5.56 -19.12
N ARG A 53 -8.39 -6.38 -18.11
CA ARG A 53 -9.25 -7.55 -18.16
C ARG A 53 -10.44 -7.35 -17.25
N ALA A 54 -11.50 -8.07 -17.48
CA ALA A 54 -12.71 -8.00 -16.67
C ALA A 54 -13.14 -9.38 -16.19
N ASN A 55 -13.76 -9.41 -15.01
CA ASN A 55 -14.38 -10.59 -14.42
C ASN A 55 -15.86 -10.29 -14.15
N ALA A 56 -16.75 -10.83 -14.95
CA ALA A 56 -18.18 -10.62 -14.82
C ALA A 56 -18.75 -11.09 -13.47
N THR A 57 -18.16 -12.11 -12.84
CA THR A 57 -18.70 -12.73 -11.61
C THR A 57 -18.66 -11.81 -10.38
N THR A 58 -17.83 -10.79 -10.40
CA THR A 58 -17.71 -9.78 -9.32
C THR A 58 -18.16 -8.38 -9.77
N CYS A 59 -18.59 -8.23 -11.01
CA CYS A 59 -19.14 -6.99 -11.54
C CYS A 59 -20.58 -6.78 -11.04
N LEU A 60 -20.86 -5.58 -10.52
CA LEU A 60 -22.17 -5.26 -9.98
C LEU A 60 -23.26 -5.36 -11.06
N THR A 61 -23.05 -4.73 -12.20
CA THR A 61 -23.99 -4.72 -13.33
C THR A 61 -24.18 -6.10 -13.96
N CYS A 62 -23.13 -6.93 -14.05
CA CYS A 62 -23.26 -8.30 -14.54
C CYS A 62 -23.94 -9.24 -13.53
N THR A 63 -23.82 -8.94 -12.23
CA THR A 63 -24.44 -9.73 -11.14
C THR A 63 -25.91 -9.35 -10.96
N TYR A 64 -26.26 -8.10 -11.22
CA TYR A 64 -27.61 -7.55 -11.12
C TYR A 64 -27.83 -6.53 -12.22
N ASP A 65 -28.70 -6.86 -13.17
CA ASP A 65 -28.96 -6.11 -14.41
C ASP A 65 -29.55 -4.71 -14.18
N LYS A 66 -30.24 -4.51 -13.03
CA LYS A 66 -30.76 -3.21 -12.62
C LYS A 66 -29.77 -2.38 -11.79
N SER A 67 -28.52 -2.83 -11.63
CA SER A 67 -27.51 -2.07 -10.90
C SER A 67 -27.21 -0.75 -11.58
N SER A 68 -27.15 0.32 -10.78
CA SER A 68 -26.77 1.68 -11.22
C SER A 68 -25.28 1.85 -11.45
N CYS A 69 -24.45 0.83 -11.20
CA CYS A 69 -23.00 0.93 -11.29
C CYS A 69 -22.51 1.20 -12.71
N ALA A 70 -21.92 2.38 -12.91
CA ALA A 70 -21.29 2.82 -14.16
C ALA A 70 -19.86 3.33 -13.96
N ALA A 71 -19.20 2.99 -12.83
CA ALA A 71 -17.91 3.56 -12.44
C ALA A 71 -16.83 3.40 -13.51
N CYS A 72 -16.67 2.19 -14.07
CA CYS A 72 -15.69 1.95 -15.13
C CYS A 72 -16.07 2.63 -16.47
N LEU A 73 -17.36 2.80 -16.75
CA LEU A 73 -17.85 3.50 -17.96
C LEU A 73 -17.53 5.00 -17.87
N HIS A 74 -17.80 5.64 -16.72
CA HIS A 74 -17.50 7.07 -16.48
C HIS A 74 -16.01 7.33 -16.46
N ALA A 75 -15.20 6.42 -15.89
CA ALA A 75 -13.76 6.55 -15.84
C ALA A 75 -13.09 6.40 -17.22
N CYS A 76 -13.76 5.80 -18.20
CA CYS A 76 -13.16 5.53 -19.50
C CYS A 76 -13.19 6.75 -20.44
N PRO A 77 -12.02 7.37 -20.75
CA PRO A 77 -11.97 8.60 -21.54
C PRO A 77 -12.36 8.42 -23.02
N VAL A 78 -12.60 7.17 -23.47
CA VAL A 78 -12.91 6.84 -24.87
C VAL A 78 -14.10 5.89 -25.03
N GLY A 79 -14.83 5.60 -23.95
CA GLY A 79 -15.96 4.67 -24.00
C GLY A 79 -15.59 3.27 -24.52
N ALA A 80 -14.41 2.77 -24.12
CA ALA A 80 -13.91 1.47 -24.59
C ALA A 80 -14.41 0.28 -23.75
N ILE A 81 -15.47 0.44 -22.97
CA ILE A 81 -16.04 -0.62 -22.13
C ILE A 81 -17.48 -0.82 -22.55
N ASN A 82 -17.82 -2.06 -22.82
CA ASN A 82 -19.19 -2.50 -23.09
C ASN A 82 -19.60 -3.52 -22.03
N ILE A 83 -20.81 -3.38 -21.48
CA ILE A 83 -21.40 -4.32 -20.51
C ILE A 83 -22.74 -4.73 -21.08
N GLU A 84 -22.82 -5.96 -21.62
CA GLU A 84 -24.01 -6.53 -22.21
C GLU A 84 -24.14 -7.99 -21.83
N GLU A 85 -25.36 -8.46 -21.71
CA GLU A 85 -25.71 -9.88 -21.50
C GLU A 85 -24.94 -10.56 -20.35
N GLY A 86 -24.63 -9.79 -19.27
CA GLY A 86 -23.89 -10.31 -18.13
C GLY A 86 -22.37 -10.44 -18.36
N GLY A 87 -21.84 -9.91 -19.46
CA GLY A 87 -20.41 -9.84 -19.78
C GLY A 87 -19.83 -8.43 -19.75
N ILE A 88 -18.53 -8.33 -19.70
CA ILE A 88 -17.78 -7.07 -19.81
C ILE A 88 -16.74 -7.23 -20.92
N ASP A 89 -16.83 -6.43 -21.95
CA ASP A 89 -15.88 -6.38 -23.04
C ASP A 89 -15.07 -5.10 -23.03
N ILE A 90 -13.77 -5.24 -23.22
CA ILE A 90 -12.87 -4.10 -23.41
C ILE A 90 -12.58 -4.00 -24.92
N LEU A 91 -13.06 -2.92 -25.52
CA LEU A 91 -12.97 -2.69 -26.97
C LEU A 91 -11.53 -2.36 -27.43
N ASP A 92 -11.29 -2.40 -28.74
CA ASP A 92 -9.94 -2.23 -29.31
C ASP A 92 -9.46 -0.77 -29.32
N ASN A 93 -10.38 0.21 -29.22
CA ASN A 93 -10.05 1.62 -29.04
C ASN A 93 -9.52 1.93 -27.63
N CYS A 94 -9.36 0.94 -26.75
CA CYS A 94 -8.86 1.08 -25.40
C CYS A 94 -7.45 1.69 -25.37
N ARG A 95 -7.28 2.76 -24.58
CA ARG A 95 -5.99 3.47 -24.39
C ARG A 95 -5.03 2.79 -23.43
N LYS A 96 -5.47 1.73 -22.77
CA LYS A 96 -4.67 0.96 -21.81
C LYS A 96 -4.14 1.84 -20.66
N CYS A 97 -4.96 2.79 -20.19
CA CYS A 97 -4.59 3.77 -19.16
C CYS A 97 -4.82 3.28 -17.72
N GLY A 98 -5.62 2.23 -17.51
CA GLY A 98 -5.90 1.63 -16.20
C GLY A 98 -7.06 2.28 -15.43
N LEU A 99 -7.52 3.48 -15.78
CA LEU A 99 -8.51 4.25 -15.02
C LEU A 99 -9.78 3.47 -14.66
N CYS A 100 -10.26 2.62 -15.55
CA CYS A 100 -11.43 1.77 -15.29
C CYS A 100 -11.14 0.70 -14.21
N ALA A 101 -9.88 0.27 -14.07
CA ALA A 101 -9.49 -0.66 -13.01
C ALA A 101 -9.47 0.05 -11.65
N ALA A 102 -8.93 1.28 -11.60
CA ALA A 102 -8.92 2.09 -10.37
C ALA A 102 -10.33 2.50 -9.92
N ALA A 103 -11.24 2.76 -10.86
CA ALA A 103 -12.63 3.12 -10.55
C ALA A 103 -13.49 1.95 -10.07
N CYS A 104 -13.09 0.70 -10.34
CA CYS A 104 -13.91 -0.47 -10.04
C CYS A 104 -13.91 -0.83 -8.55
N PRO A 105 -15.02 -0.68 -7.80
CA PRO A 105 -15.04 -0.90 -6.35
C PRO A 105 -14.80 -2.35 -5.95
N THR A 106 -15.05 -3.28 -6.86
CA THR A 106 -14.92 -4.72 -6.63
C THR A 106 -13.70 -5.35 -7.29
N GLU A 107 -12.84 -4.53 -7.91
CA GLU A 107 -11.71 -4.99 -8.74
C GLU A 107 -12.13 -6.01 -9.84
N SER A 108 -13.38 -5.92 -10.29
CA SER A 108 -13.86 -6.72 -11.43
C SER A 108 -13.15 -6.38 -12.71
N VAL A 109 -12.88 -5.10 -12.95
CA VAL A 109 -11.97 -4.63 -14.00
C VAL A 109 -10.59 -4.46 -13.38
N PHE A 110 -9.58 -5.01 -14.00
CA PHE A 110 -8.21 -4.97 -13.47
C PHE A 110 -7.16 -5.01 -14.58
N SER A 111 -6.03 -4.37 -14.32
CA SER A 111 -4.84 -4.49 -15.16
C SER A 111 -3.99 -5.66 -14.65
N PRO A 112 -3.73 -6.72 -15.42
CA PRO A 112 -2.96 -7.88 -14.94
C PRO A 112 -1.54 -7.52 -14.48
N ARG A 113 -0.93 -6.54 -15.15
CA ARG A 113 0.43 -6.09 -14.87
C ARG A 113 0.53 -5.05 -13.76
N VAL A 114 -0.50 -4.20 -13.61
CA VAL A 114 -0.50 -3.06 -12.70
C VAL A 114 -1.65 -3.23 -11.70
N ARG A 115 -1.42 -4.07 -10.69
CA ARG A 115 -2.38 -4.31 -9.61
C ARG A 115 -2.04 -3.44 -8.38
N PRO A 116 -3.01 -3.11 -7.52
CA PRO A 116 -2.79 -2.30 -6.33
C PRO A 116 -1.56 -2.72 -5.51
N LYS A 117 -1.44 -4.01 -5.18
CA LYS A 117 -0.28 -4.52 -4.46
C LYS A 117 1.03 -4.32 -5.19
N LYS A 118 1.06 -4.48 -6.51
CA LYS A 118 2.28 -4.33 -7.29
C LYS A 118 2.75 -2.88 -7.36
N ILE A 119 1.82 -1.93 -7.55
CA ILE A 119 2.12 -0.49 -7.48
C ILE A 119 2.71 -0.17 -6.10
N TYR A 120 2.04 -0.60 -5.03
CA TYR A 120 2.54 -0.41 -3.67
C TYR A 120 3.96 -0.98 -3.52
N ASP A 121 4.21 -2.21 -3.92
CA ASP A 121 5.50 -2.88 -3.78
C ASP A 121 6.62 -2.14 -4.55
N GLU A 122 6.35 -1.61 -5.74
CA GLU A 122 7.32 -0.86 -6.56
C GLU A 122 7.65 0.49 -5.90
N VAL A 123 6.63 1.24 -5.46
CA VAL A 123 6.83 2.53 -4.78
C VAL A 123 7.50 2.35 -3.43
N ALA A 124 7.06 1.38 -2.62
CA ALA A 124 7.65 1.07 -1.32
C ALA A 124 9.13 0.68 -1.42
N ARG A 125 9.51 -0.07 -2.48
CA ARG A 125 10.91 -0.39 -2.77
C ARG A 125 11.72 0.87 -3.05
N ALA A 126 11.23 1.75 -3.91
CA ALA A 126 11.86 3.02 -4.22
C ALA A 126 11.96 3.91 -2.97
N ALA A 127 10.87 4.07 -2.20
CA ALA A 127 10.83 4.88 -0.98
C ALA A 127 11.76 4.36 0.12
N THR A 128 12.02 3.04 0.15
CA THR A 128 12.95 2.45 1.12
C THR A 128 14.41 2.67 0.71
N ALA A 129 14.71 2.62 -0.59
CA ALA A 129 16.09 2.67 -1.10
C ALA A 129 16.60 4.11 -1.34
N TYR A 130 15.70 5.05 -1.63
CA TYR A 130 16.04 6.41 -2.06
C TYR A 130 15.47 7.47 -1.12
N ASP A 131 16.07 8.66 -1.13
CA ASP A 131 15.61 9.81 -0.34
C ASP A 131 14.19 10.23 -0.74
N THR A 132 13.85 10.13 -2.02
CA THR A 132 12.50 10.37 -2.53
C THR A 132 12.15 9.35 -3.59
N ALA A 133 10.97 8.76 -3.49
CA ALA A 133 10.35 7.94 -4.53
C ALA A 133 9.34 8.79 -5.31
N TYR A 134 9.42 8.76 -6.63
CA TYR A 134 8.51 9.49 -7.49
C TYR A 134 7.55 8.54 -8.21
N VAL A 135 6.27 8.86 -8.19
CA VAL A 135 5.24 8.20 -9.01
C VAL A 135 4.84 9.14 -10.12
N THR A 136 4.87 8.67 -11.35
CA THR A 136 4.62 9.51 -12.51
C THR A 136 3.96 8.73 -13.66
N CYS A 137 3.64 9.39 -14.74
CA CYS A 137 3.09 8.74 -15.93
C CYS A 137 3.99 8.85 -17.15
N THR A 138 3.74 7.99 -18.13
CA THR A 138 4.48 7.96 -19.40
C THR A 138 4.47 9.30 -20.14
N ARG A 139 3.40 10.11 -19.97
CA ARG A 139 3.27 11.40 -20.61
C ARG A 139 4.13 12.48 -19.93
N ALA A 140 4.26 12.41 -18.61
CA ALA A 140 5.03 13.37 -17.82
C ALA A 140 6.55 13.13 -17.94
N LEU A 141 6.98 11.87 -17.81
CA LEU A 141 8.41 11.55 -17.75
C LEU A 141 9.12 11.63 -19.11
N ARG A 142 8.59 11.00 -20.13
CA ARG A 142 9.10 11.01 -21.54
C ARG A 142 10.56 10.59 -21.73
N ARG A 143 11.11 9.85 -20.80
CA ARG A 143 12.47 9.28 -20.82
C ARG A 143 12.50 7.97 -20.05
N MET A 144 13.59 7.24 -20.13
CA MET A 144 13.82 6.08 -19.26
C MET A 144 13.74 6.50 -17.79
N PRO A 145 12.98 5.76 -16.95
CA PRO A 145 12.89 6.04 -15.53
C PRO A 145 14.21 5.71 -14.82
N ARG A 146 14.52 6.50 -13.80
CA ARG A 146 15.52 6.16 -12.81
C ARG A 146 14.96 5.14 -11.83
N GLU A 147 15.83 4.53 -11.04
CA GLU A 147 15.45 3.45 -10.10
C GLU A 147 14.45 3.88 -8.99
N ASN A 148 14.35 5.19 -8.73
CA ASN A 148 13.39 5.77 -7.78
C ASN A 148 12.14 6.36 -8.43
N GLU A 149 11.94 6.16 -9.73
CA GLU A 149 10.81 6.66 -10.49
C GLU A 149 9.92 5.49 -10.93
N VAL A 150 8.71 5.43 -10.39
CA VAL A 150 7.69 4.43 -10.77
C VAL A 150 6.78 5.03 -11.83
N VAL A 151 6.80 4.43 -13.02
CA VAL A 151 6.09 4.95 -14.20
C VAL A 151 4.85 4.12 -14.48
N LEU A 152 3.72 4.80 -14.58
CA LEU A 152 2.42 4.21 -14.91
C LEU A 152 1.92 4.74 -16.26
N ALA A 153 0.97 4.05 -16.86
CA ALA A 153 0.29 4.56 -18.05
C ALA A 153 -0.44 5.87 -17.77
N CYS A 154 -1.08 5.97 -16.59
CA CYS A 154 -1.68 7.16 -16.00
C CYS A 154 -1.59 7.06 -14.48
N VAL A 155 -1.24 8.14 -13.79
CA VAL A 155 -1.20 8.17 -12.31
C VAL A 155 -2.59 8.09 -11.67
N GLY A 156 -3.65 8.41 -12.40
CA GLY A 156 -5.03 8.19 -11.94
C GLY A 156 -5.43 6.71 -11.81
N ASP A 157 -4.57 5.76 -12.24
CA ASP A 157 -4.75 4.32 -12.02
C ASP A 157 -4.40 3.89 -10.58
N VAL A 158 -3.90 4.78 -9.74
CA VAL A 158 -3.55 4.49 -8.35
C VAL A 158 -4.73 4.80 -7.44
N THR A 159 -5.25 3.79 -6.75
CA THR A 159 -6.41 3.91 -5.87
C THR A 159 -6.06 4.59 -4.53
N ALA A 160 -7.08 5.11 -3.85
CA ALA A 160 -6.92 5.71 -2.51
C ALA A 160 -6.33 4.71 -1.49
N ASP A 161 -6.68 3.42 -1.58
CA ASP A 161 -6.11 2.37 -0.73
C ASP A 161 -4.58 2.26 -0.87
N VAL A 162 -4.07 2.38 -2.10
CA VAL A 162 -2.62 2.33 -2.36
C VAL A 162 -1.94 3.59 -1.81
N TRP A 163 -2.49 4.78 -2.10
CA TRP A 163 -1.95 6.03 -1.59
C TRP A 163 -1.97 6.09 -0.06
N PHE A 164 -3.09 5.70 0.56
CA PHE A 164 -3.19 5.60 2.02
C PHE A 164 -2.10 4.70 2.61
N SER A 165 -1.96 3.48 2.07
CA SER A 165 -0.97 2.53 2.58
C SER A 165 0.46 3.02 2.42
N LEU A 166 0.75 3.78 1.35
CA LEU A 166 2.05 4.41 1.15
C LEU A 166 2.27 5.56 2.13
N LEU A 167 1.28 6.44 2.34
CA LEU A 167 1.38 7.59 3.25
C LEU A 167 1.45 7.16 4.72
N ALA A 168 0.83 6.03 5.09
CA ALA A 168 0.92 5.47 6.43
C ALA A 168 2.35 5.00 6.78
N GLU A 169 3.13 4.56 5.80
CA GLU A 169 4.45 3.97 6.04
C GLU A 169 5.63 4.83 5.58
N TYR A 170 5.42 5.73 4.60
CA TYR A 170 6.49 6.49 3.95
C TYR A 170 6.17 7.98 3.87
N SER A 171 7.07 8.81 4.38
CA SER A 171 6.99 10.27 4.29
C SER A 171 7.71 10.86 3.07
N ASN A 172 8.33 10.03 2.22
CA ASN A 172 9.19 10.44 1.12
C ASN A 172 8.67 9.99 -0.25
N VAL A 173 7.37 9.82 -0.37
CA VAL A 173 6.70 9.55 -1.66
C VAL A 173 6.20 10.87 -2.23
N SER A 174 6.44 11.09 -3.53
CA SER A 174 5.99 12.28 -4.26
C SER A 174 5.43 11.89 -5.62
N VAL A 175 4.44 12.62 -6.07
CA VAL A 175 3.94 12.51 -7.44
C VAL A 175 4.67 13.54 -8.31
N TYR A 176 5.24 13.11 -9.42
CA TYR A 176 5.82 14.00 -10.41
C TYR A 176 4.86 14.23 -11.57
N LEU A 177 4.36 15.46 -11.69
CA LEU A 177 3.50 15.89 -12.79
C LEU A 177 3.83 17.35 -13.13
N PRO A 178 4.40 17.63 -14.32
CA PRO A 178 4.56 18.99 -14.81
C PRO A 178 3.22 19.74 -14.86
N LEU A 179 3.25 21.04 -14.62
CA LEU A 179 2.07 21.90 -14.71
C LEU A 179 1.35 21.68 -16.05
N ASP A 180 0.04 21.73 -16.03
CA ASP A 180 -0.85 21.61 -17.19
C ASP A 180 -0.69 20.33 -18.04
N ILE A 181 0.10 19.34 -17.56
CA ILE A 181 0.33 18.12 -18.33
C ILE A 181 -0.96 17.31 -18.54
N CYS A 182 -1.87 17.35 -17.58
CA CYS A 182 -3.14 16.65 -17.62
C CYS A 182 -4.18 17.40 -18.46
N THR A 183 -4.18 18.72 -18.49
CA THR A 183 -5.12 19.56 -19.27
C THR A 183 -5.11 19.21 -20.76
N ALA A 184 -3.94 18.95 -21.34
CA ALA A 184 -3.79 18.52 -22.74
C ALA A 184 -3.72 16.98 -22.87
N CYS A 185 -4.06 16.23 -21.83
CA CYS A 185 -3.98 14.77 -21.85
C CYS A 185 -5.20 14.16 -22.53
N ARG A 186 -4.97 13.06 -23.25
CA ARG A 186 -6.07 12.29 -23.84
C ARG A 186 -6.85 11.48 -22.81
N ASN A 187 -6.28 11.23 -21.61
CA ASN A 187 -6.95 10.56 -20.49
C ASN A 187 -7.62 11.63 -19.61
N THR A 188 -8.70 12.19 -20.08
CA THR A 188 -9.37 13.37 -19.53
C THR A 188 -9.86 13.21 -18.09
N THR A 189 -10.23 12.01 -17.69
CA THR A 189 -10.71 11.70 -16.33
C THR A 189 -9.59 11.40 -15.33
N GLY A 190 -8.34 11.27 -15.82
CA GLY A 190 -7.23 10.79 -15.00
C GLY A 190 -6.75 11.79 -13.94
N GLU A 191 -6.90 13.10 -14.17
CA GLU A 191 -6.52 14.14 -13.22
C GLU A 191 -7.46 14.18 -12.02
N GLU A 192 -8.76 14.23 -12.29
CA GLU A 192 -9.80 14.18 -11.27
C GLU A 192 -9.66 12.93 -10.38
N MET A 193 -9.55 11.75 -11.00
CA MET A 193 -9.36 10.50 -10.27
C MET A 193 -8.11 10.49 -9.40
N LEU A 194 -7.01 11.10 -9.87
CA LEU A 194 -5.79 11.21 -9.07
C LEU A 194 -6.01 12.06 -7.82
N PHE A 195 -6.56 13.26 -8.01
CA PHE A 195 -6.75 14.19 -6.89
C PHE A 195 -7.78 13.68 -5.88
N ASP A 196 -8.85 13.03 -6.34
CA ASP A 196 -9.82 12.38 -5.46
C ASP A 196 -9.20 11.24 -4.65
N ALA A 197 -8.34 10.43 -5.28
CA ALA A 197 -7.68 9.33 -4.61
C ALA A 197 -6.64 9.82 -3.59
N ILE A 198 -5.83 10.83 -3.94
CA ILE A 198 -4.86 11.43 -3.03
C ILE A 198 -5.58 12.14 -1.88
N GLY A 199 -6.57 12.98 -2.17
CA GLY A 199 -7.30 13.73 -1.13
C GLY A 199 -7.89 12.80 -0.07
N ARG A 200 -8.49 11.69 -0.50
CA ARG A 200 -8.98 10.64 0.40
C ARG A 200 -7.88 9.99 1.22
N ALA A 201 -6.75 9.68 0.58
CA ALA A 201 -5.62 9.06 1.27
C ALA A 201 -4.97 10.01 2.30
N GLU A 202 -4.88 11.29 2.00
CA GLU A 202 -4.40 12.34 2.91
C GLU A 202 -5.33 12.51 4.11
N GLU A 203 -6.64 12.53 3.87
CA GLU A 203 -7.66 12.58 4.93
C GLU A 203 -7.51 11.38 5.88
N TRP A 204 -7.39 10.17 5.34
CA TRP A 204 -7.27 8.95 6.14
C TRP A 204 -5.93 8.83 6.89
N SER A 205 -4.84 9.26 6.27
CA SER A 205 -3.49 9.13 6.87
C SER A 205 -3.11 10.30 7.76
N GLY A 206 -3.77 11.45 7.62
CA GLY A 206 -3.34 12.71 8.23
C GLY A 206 -1.99 13.23 7.72
N SER A 207 -1.51 12.72 6.58
CA SER A 207 -0.23 13.04 5.96
C SER A 207 -0.45 13.59 4.56
N SER A 208 0.41 14.48 4.08
CA SER A 208 0.28 15.05 2.73
C SER A 208 1.23 14.39 1.74
N MET A 209 0.74 14.21 0.50
CA MET A 209 1.51 13.71 -0.62
C MET A 209 2.44 14.80 -1.17
N GLY A 210 3.71 14.47 -1.40
CA GLY A 210 4.62 15.37 -2.11
C GLY A 210 4.20 15.54 -3.58
N LEU A 211 4.27 16.77 -4.08
CA LEU A 211 4.07 17.08 -5.50
C LEU A 211 5.30 17.75 -6.06
N GLU A 212 5.85 17.20 -7.14
CA GLU A 212 6.97 17.78 -7.88
C GLU A 212 6.52 18.12 -9.30
N VAL A 213 6.81 19.34 -9.72
CA VAL A 213 6.39 19.85 -11.05
C VAL A 213 7.56 20.11 -11.98
N ASP A 214 8.78 20.27 -11.44
CA ASP A 214 9.98 20.55 -12.23
C ASP A 214 10.81 19.27 -12.43
N ALA A 215 11.00 18.86 -13.68
CA ALA A 215 11.86 17.75 -14.04
C ALA A 215 13.31 17.89 -13.53
N LYS A 216 13.80 19.14 -13.39
CA LYS A 216 15.15 19.42 -12.89
C LYS A 216 15.27 19.21 -11.37
N ALA A 217 14.17 19.24 -10.66
CA ALA A 217 14.14 19.00 -9.22
C ALA A 217 14.16 17.51 -8.86
N LEU A 218 13.86 16.63 -9.82
CA LEU A 218 13.93 15.19 -9.60
C LEU A 218 15.36 14.77 -9.23
N ARG A 219 15.51 14.13 -8.06
CA ARG A 219 16.78 13.64 -7.55
C ARG A 219 16.74 12.11 -7.43
N CYS A 220 17.85 11.45 -7.68
CA CYS A 220 18.01 10.01 -7.52
C CYS A 220 19.19 9.74 -6.58
N HIS A 221 18.98 10.06 -5.30
CA HIS A 221 19.97 9.83 -4.26
C HIS A 221 19.59 8.60 -3.45
N LYS A 222 20.44 7.60 -3.42
CA LYS A 222 20.27 6.43 -2.54
C LYS A 222 20.47 6.85 -1.10
N ARG A 223 19.70 6.28 -0.18
CA ARG A 223 19.91 6.48 1.25
C ARG A 223 21.25 5.86 1.66
N ARG A 224 21.99 6.54 2.52
CA ARG A 224 23.32 6.15 2.98
C ARG A 224 23.39 4.72 3.54
N GLU A 225 22.37 4.30 4.25
CA GLU A 225 22.24 2.94 4.77
C GLU A 225 22.15 1.89 3.66
N TYR A 226 21.51 2.25 2.55
CA TYR A 226 21.37 1.36 1.40
C TYR A 226 22.67 1.26 0.59
N GLU A 227 23.38 2.36 0.40
CA GLU A 227 24.70 2.38 -0.25
C GLU A 227 25.73 1.51 0.49
N ARG A 228 25.76 1.61 1.83
CA ARG A 228 26.61 0.74 2.67
C ARG A 228 26.32 -0.75 2.47
N LYS A 229 25.05 -1.10 2.35
CA LYS A 229 24.63 -2.48 2.10
C LYS A 229 25.13 -3.00 0.78
N GLU A 230 24.88 -2.27 -0.29
CA GLU A 230 25.29 -2.65 -1.65
C GLU A 230 26.82 -2.83 -1.73
N PHE A 231 27.57 -1.93 -1.08
CA PHE A 231 29.01 -2.04 -0.97
C PHE A 231 29.44 -3.33 -0.26
N VAL A 232 28.87 -3.64 0.91
CA VAL A 232 29.19 -4.85 1.67
C VAL A 232 28.84 -6.13 0.90
N ASP A 233 27.69 -6.15 0.21
CA ASP A 233 27.27 -7.30 -0.58
C ASP A 233 28.16 -7.50 -1.82
N ASN A 234 28.63 -6.42 -2.43
CA ASN A 234 29.60 -6.47 -3.55
C ASN A 234 30.96 -6.96 -3.08
N VAL A 235 31.44 -6.50 -1.94
CA VAL A 235 32.69 -7.00 -1.32
C VAL A 235 32.58 -8.48 -1.00
N LYS A 236 31.46 -8.95 -0.44
CA LYS A 236 31.23 -10.38 -0.17
C LYS A 236 31.26 -11.21 -1.45
N LYS A 237 30.63 -10.72 -2.52
CA LYS A 237 30.60 -11.40 -3.82
C LYS A 237 31.99 -11.48 -4.46
N SER A 238 32.78 -10.41 -4.34
CA SER A 238 34.12 -10.34 -4.97
C SER A 238 35.21 -11.08 -4.21
N THR A 239 35.09 -11.20 -2.88
CA THR A 239 36.15 -11.79 -2.03
C THR A 239 35.88 -13.21 -1.59
N GLY A 240 34.64 -13.72 -1.75
CA GLY A 240 34.23 -15.04 -1.27
C GLY A 240 34.29 -15.21 0.27
N VAL A 241 34.59 -14.14 1.01
CA VAL A 241 34.74 -14.17 2.48
C VAL A 241 33.40 -13.99 3.15
N ALA A 242 32.98 -14.99 3.94
CA ALA A 242 31.86 -14.87 4.85
C ALA A 242 32.26 -13.95 6.02
N LEU A 243 31.86 -12.67 5.95
CA LEU A 243 31.98 -11.77 7.10
C LEU A 243 31.13 -12.32 8.25
N THR A 244 31.77 -12.61 9.38
CA THR A 244 31.15 -13.21 10.56
C THR A 244 30.04 -12.32 11.13
N LYS A 245 29.04 -12.94 11.74
CA LYS A 245 27.80 -12.36 12.27
C LYS A 245 27.95 -11.25 13.34
N SER A 246 29.15 -10.87 13.71
CA SER A 246 29.44 -9.97 14.83
C SER A 246 29.65 -8.48 14.47
N ASN A 247 29.44 -8.09 13.20
CA ASN A 247 29.62 -6.69 12.79
C ASN A 247 28.27 -5.94 12.83
N PRO A 248 28.10 -4.90 13.68
CA PRO A 248 26.86 -4.12 13.77
C PRO A 248 26.47 -3.44 12.44
N ALA A 249 27.43 -3.14 11.55
CA ALA A 249 27.15 -2.68 10.20
C ALA A 249 26.46 -3.75 9.31
N ALA A 250 26.65 -5.03 9.61
CA ALA A 250 25.96 -6.12 8.90
C ALA A 250 24.49 -6.28 9.32
N SER A 251 24.09 -5.79 10.50
CA SER A 251 22.70 -5.83 10.99
C SER A 251 21.82 -4.70 10.40
N ALA A 252 22.41 -3.55 10.08
CA ALA A 252 21.72 -2.44 9.41
C ALA A 252 21.36 -2.74 7.94
N VAL A 253 21.92 -3.81 7.41
CA VAL A 253 22.01 -4.20 6.01
C VAL A 253 20.78 -4.94 5.47
N ASN A 254 19.80 -5.20 6.29
CA ASN A 254 18.66 -6.04 5.91
C ASN A 254 17.40 -5.28 5.41
N SER A 255 17.54 -4.02 4.93
CA SER A 255 16.38 -3.12 4.95
C SER A 255 15.31 -3.36 3.85
N VAL A 256 15.62 -3.31 2.56
CA VAL A 256 14.56 -3.37 1.53
C VAL A 256 13.95 -4.76 1.39
N SER A 257 14.77 -5.78 1.15
CA SER A 257 14.24 -7.15 1.00
C SER A 257 13.59 -7.66 2.26
N GLN A 258 14.05 -7.25 3.46
CA GLN A 258 13.41 -7.64 4.72
C GLN A 258 12.12 -6.86 4.96
N LYS A 259 12.09 -5.54 4.70
CA LYS A 259 10.84 -4.76 4.78
C LYS A 259 9.79 -5.31 3.82
N MET A 260 10.17 -5.57 2.55
CA MET A 260 9.26 -6.15 1.58
C MET A 260 8.79 -7.56 1.96
N ARG A 261 9.68 -8.40 2.51
CA ARG A 261 9.31 -9.72 3.03
C ARG A 261 8.45 -9.60 4.29
N ALA A 262 8.77 -8.68 5.19
CA ALA A 262 7.99 -8.43 6.39
C ALA A 262 6.57 -7.99 6.03
N HIS A 263 6.41 -7.02 5.13
CA HIS A 263 5.11 -6.57 4.65
C HIS A 263 4.33 -7.70 3.94
N THR A 264 4.99 -8.50 3.09
CA THR A 264 4.36 -9.67 2.47
C THR A 264 3.91 -10.71 3.50
N ASN A 265 4.71 -10.91 4.55
CA ASN A 265 4.35 -11.81 5.65
C ASN A 265 3.19 -11.25 6.48
N GLN A 266 3.14 -9.95 6.73
CA GLN A 266 2.01 -9.28 7.39
C GLN A 266 0.72 -9.46 6.61
N ILE A 267 0.72 -9.17 5.30
CA ILE A 267 -0.44 -9.43 4.42
C ILE A 267 -0.88 -10.88 4.51
N SER A 268 0.06 -11.82 4.48
CA SER A 268 -0.25 -13.25 4.55
C SER A 268 -0.79 -13.68 5.90
N ALA A 269 -0.27 -13.11 6.98
CA ALA A 269 -0.73 -13.36 8.34
C ALA A 269 -2.13 -12.78 8.56
N LEU A 270 -2.37 -11.55 8.13
CA LEU A 270 -3.67 -10.89 8.13
C LEU A 270 -4.72 -11.71 7.36
N GLU A 271 -4.39 -12.14 6.14
CA GLU A 271 -5.30 -12.95 5.32
C GLU A 271 -5.63 -14.30 5.98
N LYS A 272 -4.64 -14.94 6.61
CA LYS A 272 -4.86 -16.17 7.38
C LYS A 272 -5.73 -15.94 8.61
N ALA A 273 -5.50 -14.86 9.35
CA ALA A 273 -6.30 -14.49 10.52
C ALA A 273 -7.76 -14.22 10.12
N LEU A 274 -7.98 -13.42 9.10
CA LEU A 274 -9.30 -13.14 8.54
C LEU A 274 -10.00 -14.38 8.02
N ASN A 275 -9.31 -15.22 7.25
CA ASN A 275 -9.89 -16.47 6.73
C ASN A 275 -10.30 -17.41 7.86
N LYS A 276 -9.58 -17.42 8.97
CA LYS A 276 -9.91 -18.24 10.14
C LYS A 276 -11.09 -17.67 10.93
N ALA A 277 -11.12 -16.35 11.13
CA ALA A 277 -12.13 -15.69 11.95
C ALA A 277 -13.47 -15.54 11.23
N CYS A 278 -13.45 -14.99 10.01
CA CYS A 278 -14.64 -14.58 9.28
C CYS A 278 -14.57 -14.81 7.75
N GLY A 279 -13.59 -15.56 7.25
CA GLY A 279 -13.37 -15.77 5.82
C GLY A 279 -14.41 -16.63 5.10
N THR A 280 -15.37 -17.18 5.80
CA THR A 280 -16.39 -18.06 5.25
C THR A 280 -17.77 -17.67 5.79
N THR A 281 -18.76 -17.58 4.90
CA THR A 281 -20.16 -17.33 5.27
C THR A 281 -20.81 -18.53 5.95
N THR A 282 -21.97 -18.33 6.59
CA THR A 282 -22.78 -19.40 7.18
C THR A 282 -23.13 -20.47 6.16
N GLN A 283 -23.31 -20.09 4.88
CA GLN A 283 -23.53 -21.00 3.75
C GLN A 283 -22.26 -21.66 3.20
N LYS A 284 -21.14 -21.57 3.92
CA LYS A 284 -19.83 -22.10 3.51
C LYS A 284 -19.25 -21.51 2.23
N ARG A 285 -19.67 -20.30 1.83
CA ARG A 285 -19.10 -19.55 0.70
C ARG A 285 -17.87 -18.77 1.16
N LYS A 286 -16.74 -18.90 0.45
CA LYS A 286 -15.52 -18.14 0.79
C LYS A 286 -15.72 -16.67 0.43
N ARG A 287 -15.41 -15.77 1.39
CA ARG A 287 -15.38 -14.31 1.19
C ARG A 287 -14.23 -13.88 0.29
N ILE A 288 -14.42 -12.80 -0.44
CA ILE A 288 -13.44 -12.27 -1.41
C ILE A 288 -12.90 -10.95 -0.86
N LEU A 289 -11.60 -10.92 -0.59
CA LEU A 289 -10.89 -9.72 -0.14
C LEU A 289 -10.17 -9.09 -1.34
N THR A 290 -10.52 -7.84 -1.69
CA THR A 290 -9.87 -7.08 -2.76
C THR A 290 -8.43 -6.72 -2.40
N GLN A 291 -7.57 -6.47 -3.40
CA GLN A 291 -6.17 -6.14 -3.12
C GLN A 291 -5.99 -4.79 -2.46
N GLY A 292 -6.78 -3.79 -2.87
CA GLY A 292 -6.81 -2.49 -2.21
C GLY A 292 -7.17 -2.63 -0.73
N ARG A 293 -8.26 -3.33 -0.43
CA ARG A 293 -8.69 -3.56 0.95
C ARG A 293 -7.64 -4.32 1.78
N LYS A 294 -6.92 -5.28 1.19
CA LYS A 294 -5.80 -5.95 1.89
C LYS A 294 -4.71 -4.97 2.33
N LEU A 295 -4.35 -4.03 1.45
CA LEU A 295 -3.35 -3.00 1.76
C LEU A 295 -3.84 -2.09 2.88
N THR A 296 -5.07 -1.58 2.78
CA THR A 296 -5.69 -0.75 3.81
C THR A 296 -5.70 -1.44 5.18
N LEU A 297 -6.19 -2.68 5.24
CA LEU A 297 -6.25 -3.44 6.49
C LEU A 297 -4.85 -3.73 7.07
N THR A 298 -3.85 -3.95 6.21
CA THR A 298 -2.46 -4.15 6.66
C THR A 298 -1.87 -2.87 7.23
N ALA A 299 -2.14 -1.72 6.60
CA ALA A 299 -1.72 -0.41 7.10
C ALA A 299 -2.39 -0.09 8.45
N LEU A 300 -3.70 -0.35 8.58
CA LEU A 300 -4.44 -0.18 9.84
C LEU A 300 -4.00 -1.15 10.95
N GLN A 301 -3.54 -2.34 10.61
CA GLN A 301 -2.97 -3.26 11.60
C GLN A 301 -1.64 -2.73 12.16
N ALA A 302 -0.84 -2.06 11.32
CA ALA A 302 0.41 -1.44 11.74
C ALA A 302 0.18 -0.09 12.45
N HIS A 303 -0.85 0.65 12.05
CA HIS A 303 -1.19 2.01 12.49
C HIS A 303 -2.67 2.12 12.85
N PRO A 304 -3.13 1.46 13.93
CA PRO A 304 -4.54 1.41 14.29
C PRO A 304 -5.14 2.79 14.64
N GLU A 305 -4.30 3.75 15.02
CA GLU A 305 -4.70 5.13 15.29
C GLU A 305 -5.28 5.85 14.07
N LEU A 306 -4.90 5.45 12.86
CA LEU A 306 -5.40 6.04 11.61
C LEU A 306 -6.87 5.69 11.32
N ALA A 307 -7.39 4.63 11.95
CA ALA A 307 -8.78 4.21 11.76
C ALA A 307 -9.79 5.30 12.15
N ALA A 308 -9.45 6.12 13.15
CA ALA A 308 -10.32 7.23 13.59
C ALA A 308 -10.52 8.32 12.53
N ASN A 309 -9.58 8.44 11.58
CA ASN A 309 -9.67 9.41 10.49
C ASN A 309 -10.46 8.87 9.28
N MET A 310 -10.70 7.56 9.25
CA MET A 310 -11.35 6.94 8.09
C MET A 310 -12.87 6.97 8.22
N GLN A 311 -13.53 7.43 7.17
CA GLN A 311 -14.96 7.27 6.99
C GLN A 311 -15.20 6.15 5.97
N VAL A 312 -15.90 5.12 6.41
CA VAL A 312 -16.24 3.97 5.56
C VAL A 312 -17.75 3.83 5.42
N SER A 313 -18.17 3.55 4.20
CA SER A 313 -19.59 3.35 3.91
C SER A 313 -19.94 1.88 4.07
N VAL A 314 -20.86 1.58 4.97
CA VAL A 314 -21.35 0.21 5.23
C VAL A 314 -22.88 0.17 5.17
N PRO A 315 -23.48 -0.96 4.73
CA PRO A 315 -24.92 -1.09 4.76
C PRO A 315 -25.44 -1.32 6.18
N VAL A 316 -26.50 -0.64 6.51
CA VAL A 316 -27.28 -0.80 7.76
C VAL A 316 -28.66 -1.34 7.41
N CYS A 317 -29.15 -2.31 8.17
CA CYS A 317 -30.42 -2.98 7.95
C CYS A 317 -31.45 -2.55 8.98
N ASP A 318 -32.60 -2.08 8.48
CA ASP A 318 -33.83 -1.90 9.26
C ASP A 318 -34.49 -3.27 9.44
N GLN A 319 -34.39 -3.83 10.65
CA GLN A 319 -34.84 -5.18 10.96
C GLN A 319 -36.36 -5.33 10.85
N ASP A 320 -37.11 -4.23 11.07
CA ASP A 320 -38.60 -4.26 11.04
C ASP A 320 -39.10 -4.37 9.59
N LYS A 321 -38.34 -3.90 8.62
CA LYS A 321 -38.64 -4.00 7.18
C LYS A 321 -38.05 -5.23 6.51
N CYS A 322 -37.05 -5.84 7.11
CA CYS A 322 -36.32 -6.93 6.49
C CYS A 322 -37.13 -8.23 6.47
N THR A 323 -37.50 -8.71 5.30
CA THR A 323 -38.20 -10.00 5.10
C THR A 323 -37.27 -11.21 5.11
N MET A 324 -35.97 -11.00 5.26
CA MET A 324 -34.93 -12.04 5.24
C MET A 324 -34.89 -12.86 3.93
N CYS A 325 -35.23 -12.25 2.81
CA CYS A 325 -35.24 -12.90 1.49
C CYS A 325 -33.85 -13.40 1.03
N GLY A 326 -32.75 -12.80 1.55
CA GLY A 326 -31.39 -13.22 1.28
C GLY A 326 -30.76 -12.67 -0.02
N GLU A 327 -31.46 -11.89 -0.83
CA GLU A 327 -30.98 -11.34 -2.10
C GLU A 327 -29.69 -10.51 -1.92
N CYS A 328 -29.62 -9.68 -0.88
CA CYS A 328 -28.43 -8.88 -0.55
C CYS A 328 -27.20 -9.74 -0.22
N VAL A 329 -27.40 -10.96 0.30
CA VAL A 329 -26.33 -11.93 0.60
C VAL A 329 -25.89 -12.64 -0.67
N GLU A 330 -26.85 -13.05 -1.49
CA GLU A 330 -26.57 -13.80 -2.72
C GLU A 330 -25.83 -12.94 -3.74
N LYS A 331 -26.29 -11.70 -3.94
CA LYS A 331 -25.75 -10.76 -4.92
C LYS A 331 -24.48 -10.05 -4.46
N CYS A 332 -24.08 -10.18 -3.18
CA CYS A 332 -22.89 -9.49 -2.66
C CYS A 332 -21.61 -9.98 -3.39
N PRO A 333 -20.90 -9.12 -4.14
CA PRO A 333 -19.77 -9.52 -4.98
C PRO A 333 -18.57 -9.98 -4.16
N THR A 334 -18.37 -9.42 -2.97
CA THR A 334 -17.30 -9.79 -2.04
C THR A 334 -17.74 -10.81 -0.99
N ARG A 335 -19.04 -11.12 -0.97
CA ARG A 335 -19.66 -12.00 0.03
C ARG A 335 -19.45 -11.52 1.47
N ALA A 336 -19.36 -10.19 1.64
CA ALA A 336 -19.28 -9.55 2.95
C ALA A 336 -20.59 -9.73 3.75
N ALA A 337 -21.73 -9.70 3.06
CA ALA A 337 -23.06 -9.89 3.66
C ALA A 337 -23.32 -11.37 3.96
N ASP A 338 -23.97 -11.65 5.10
CA ASP A 338 -24.35 -12.99 5.56
C ASP A 338 -25.59 -12.91 6.45
N ILE A 339 -26.33 -13.99 6.57
CA ILE A 339 -27.43 -14.10 7.55
C ILE A 339 -26.94 -14.99 8.69
N VAL A 340 -26.92 -14.43 9.88
CA VAL A 340 -26.46 -15.13 11.11
C VAL A 340 -27.59 -15.36 12.07
N GLY A 341 -27.39 -16.23 13.04
CA GLY A 341 -28.30 -16.74 14.07
C GLY A 341 -29.57 -15.94 14.32
N GLY A 342 -30.72 -16.52 14.00
CA GLY A 342 -32.01 -15.86 14.20
C GLY A 342 -32.54 -15.04 13.02
N GLY A 343 -31.81 -15.01 11.87
CA GLY A 343 -32.27 -14.34 10.67
C GLY A 343 -31.85 -12.87 10.55
N HIS A 344 -30.79 -12.47 11.22
CA HIS A 344 -30.27 -11.11 11.11
C HIS A 344 -29.21 -10.97 10.03
N LEU A 345 -29.30 -9.92 9.20
CA LEU A 345 -28.24 -9.55 8.29
C LEU A 345 -27.03 -9.09 9.09
N ASN A 346 -25.89 -9.71 8.83
CA ASN A 346 -24.59 -9.27 9.28
C ASN A 346 -23.70 -8.93 8.07
N VAL A 347 -22.97 -7.84 8.16
CA VAL A 347 -22.02 -7.43 7.12
C VAL A 347 -20.63 -7.37 7.74
N GLU A 348 -19.70 -8.17 7.21
CA GLU A 348 -18.31 -8.16 7.66
C GLU A 348 -17.56 -6.96 7.07
N PRO A 349 -17.21 -5.93 7.88
CA PRO A 349 -16.65 -4.68 7.39
C PRO A 349 -15.33 -4.88 6.63
N ALA A 350 -14.50 -5.84 7.06
CA ALA A 350 -13.22 -6.13 6.43
C ALA A 350 -13.36 -6.51 4.93
N TYR A 351 -14.48 -7.14 4.56
CA TYR A 351 -14.74 -7.57 3.18
C TYR A 351 -15.71 -6.64 2.44
N CYS A 352 -16.38 -5.74 3.13
CA CYS A 352 -17.29 -4.78 2.52
C CYS A 352 -16.50 -3.66 1.82
N VAL A 353 -16.76 -3.47 0.53
CA VAL A 353 -16.15 -2.39 -0.28
C VAL A 353 -17.06 -1.17 -0.44
N GLY A 354 -18.19 -1.12 0.25
CA GLY A 354 -19.11 0.02 0.22
C GLY A 354 -19.79 0.24 -1.14
N CYS A 355 -19.96 -0.80 -1.95
CA CYS A 355 -20.44 -0.68 -3.32
C CYS A 355 -21.94 -0.36 -3.46
N GLY A 356 -22.74 -0.47 -2.39
CA GLY A 356 -24.17 -0.15 -2.39
C GLY A 356 -25.11 -1.17 -3.05
N LEU A 357 -24.60 -2.22 -3.70
CA LEU A 357 -25.43 -3.18 -4.43
C LEU A 357 -26.53 -3.82 -3.54
N CYS A 358 -26.22 -4.10 -2.29
CA CYS A 358 -27.18 -4.68 -1.34
C CYS A 358 -28.39 -3.78 -1.10
N VAL A 359 -28.21 -2.46 -1.21
CA VAL A 359 -29.32 -1.48 -1.11
C VAL A 359 -30.18 -1.52 -2.38
N GLU A 360 -29.54 -1.61 -3.56
CA GLU A 360 -30.24 -1.63 -4.84
C GLU A 360 -31.08 -2.92 -5.04
N VAL A 361 -30.61 -4.06 -4.55
CA VAL A 361 -31.30 -5.33 -4.67
C VAL A 361 -32.41 -5.54 -3.63
N CYS A 362 -32.49 -4.67 -2.61
CA CYS A 362 -33.48 -4.81 -1.53
C CYS A 362 -34.83 -4.25 -1.95
N GLU A 363 -35.75 -5.10 -2.34
CA GLU A 363 -37.12 -4.71 -2.76
C GLU A 363 -37.93 -4.10 -1.60
N ASP A 364 -37.65 -4.54 -0.36
CA ASP A 364 -38.31 -4.02 0.84
C ASP A 364 -37.74 -2.69 1.34
N HIS A 365 -36.71 -2.15 0.66
CA HIS A 365 -35.98 -0.95 1.07
C HIS A 365 -35.56 -0.97 2.55
N ALA A 366 -35.22 -2.15 3.06
CA ALA A 366 -34.75 -2.35 4.42
C ALA A 366 -33.27 -1.96 4.62
N LEU A 367 -32.51 -1.70 3.55
CA LEU A 367 -31.11 -1.38 3.60
C LEU A 367 -30.84 0.07 3.21
N SER A 368 -29.93 0.71 3.92
CA SER A 368 -29.38 2.03 3.59
C SER A 368 -27.86 2.03 3.82
N MET A 369 -27.14 2.90 3.11
CA MET A 369 -25.71 3.10 3.37
C MET A 369 -25.52 4.13 4.49
N ALA A 370 -24.72 3.80 5.50
CA ALA A 370 -24.31 4.70 6.56
C ALA A 370 -22.80 4.89 6.54
N GLN A 371 -22.34 6.06 6.96
CA GLN A 371 -20.92 6.32 7.21
C GLN A 371 -20.59 5.93 8.66
N THR A 372 -19.54 5.15 8.83
CA THR A 372 -18.99 4.79 10.14
C THR A 372 -17.50 5.09 10.16
N ASP A 373 -16.92 5.19 11.35
CA ASP A 373 -15.47 5.29 11.45
C ASP A 373 -14.78 3.95 11.06
N GLY A 374 -13.49 4.01 10.83
CA GLY A 374 -12.72 2.83 10.42
C GLY A 374 -12.38 1.86 11.55
N ALA A 375 -12.88 2.05 12.76
CA ALA A 375 -12.52 1.22 13.92
C ALA A 375 -12.81 -0.27 13.69
N ASP A 376 -13.93 -0.58 13.02
CA ASP A 376 -14.31 -1.95 12.67
C ASP A 376 -13.40 -2.60 11.62
N LEU A 377 -12.52 -1.83 10.99
CA LEU A 377 -11.51 -2.32 10.04
C LEU A 377 -10.20 -2.70 10.73
N VAL A 378 -10.01 -2.32 12.00
CA VAL A 378 -8.79 -2.66 12.74
C VAL A 378 -8.84 -4.13 13.15
N ILE A 379 -7.97 -4.92 12.55
CA ILE A 379 -7.87 -6.35 12.85
C ILE A 379 -6.70 -6.54 13.79
N PRO A 380 -6.94 -6.99 15.04
CA PRO A 380 -5.86 -7.26 16.00
C PRO A 380 -4.85 -8.26 15.43
N ASP A 381 -3.57 -7.99 15.61
CA ASP A 381 -2.52 -8.96 15.32
C ASP A 381 -2.31 -9.84 16.58
N PRO A 382 -2.72 -11.11 16.56
CA PRO A 382 -2.62 -11.99 17.73
C PRO A 382 -1.17 -12.21 18.19
N GLU A 383 -0.19 -12.10 17.28
CA GLU A 383 1.23 -12.22 17.63
C GLU A 383 1.75 -10.93 18.26
N ALA A 384 1.32 -9.78 17.75
CA ALA A 384 1.67 -8.48 18.32
C ALA A 384 1.03 -8.30 19.71
N GLU A 385 -0.23 -8.68 19.89
CA GLU A 385 -0.91 -8.68 21.20
C GLU A 385 -0.19 -9.58 22.21
N LYS A 386 0.19 -10.78 21.79
CA LYS A 386 0.93 -11.70 22.66
C LYS A 386 2.30 -11.14 23.05
N LYS A 387 3.05 -10.57 22.12
CA LYS A 387 4.33 -9.92 22.39
C LYS A 387 4.17 -8.70 23.29
N ALA A 388 3.13 -7.89 23.06
CA ALA A 388 2.83 -6.74 23.92
C ALA A 388 2.46 -7.17 25.35
N ALA A 389 1.67 -8.22 25.51
CA ALA A 389 1.32 -8.79 26.82
C ALA A 389 2.56 -9.37 27.54
N GLU A 390 3.44 -10.07 26.82
CA GLU A 390 4.69 -10.59 27.36
C GLU A 390 5.64 -9.45 27.78
N ALA A 391 5.74 -8.38 26.95
CA ALA A 391 6.54 -7.22 27.27
C ALA A 391 5.98 -6.41 28.45
N ALA A 392 4.67 -6.28 28.56
CA ALA A 392 4.02 -5.64 29.71
C ALA A 392 4.27 -6.42 31.00
N LYS A 393 4.15 -7.75 30.96
CA LYS A 393 4.44 -8.61 32.08
C LYS A 393 5.91 -8.54 32.51
N ALA A 394 6.84 -8.52 31.55
CA ALA A 394 8.27 -8.38 31.83
C ALA A 394 8.61 -7.01 32.48
N LYS A 395 7.92 -5.93 32.08
CA LYS A 395 8.05 -4.61 32.72
C LYS A 395 7.54 -4.63 34.16
N GLU A 396 6.37 -5.23 34.40
CA GLU A 396 5.79 -5.36 35.74
C GLU A 396 6.70 -6.19 36.67
N ASP A 397 7.24 -7.30 36.17
CA ASP A 397 8.16 -8.16 36.94
C ASP A 397 9.47 -7.40 37.24
N ALA A 398 9.98 -6.60 36.30
CA ALA A 398 11.17 -5.75 36.51
C ALA A 398 10.92 -4.61 37.54
N GLU A 399 9.72 -4.01 37.54
CA GLU A 399 9.34 -3.02 38.56
C GLU A 399 9.20 -3.65 39.96
N LYS A 400 8.59 -4.85 40.06
CA LYS A 400 8.50 -5.58 41.31
C LYS A 400 9.89 -5.93 41.87
N ALA A 401 10.79 -6.42 41.00
CA ALA A 401 12.17 -6.72 41.37
C ALA A 401 12.94 -5.47 41.85
N LYS A 402 12.75 -4.34 41.21
CA LYS A 402 13.34 -3.04 41.65
C LYS A 402 12.79 -2.59 42.99
N ALA A 403 11.49 -2.76 43.23
CA ALA A 403 10.86 -2.41 44.51
C ALA A 403 11.37 -3.30 45.65
N GLU A 404 11.53 -4.62 45.43
CA GLU A 404 12.09 -5.56 46.39
C GLU A 404 13.57 -5.26 46.68
N ALA A 405 14.36 -5.01 45.64
CA ALA A 405 15.77 -4.59 45.83
C ALA A 405 15.89 -3.31 46.66
N LYS A 406 15.02 -2.33 46.41
CA LYS A 406 15.00 -1.06 47.19
C LYS A 406 14.64 -1.33 48.67
N LYS A 407 13.66 -2.20 48.92
CA LYS A 407 13.31 -2.62 50.32
C LYS A 407 14.47 -3.32 51.01
N THR A 408 15.20 -4.17 50.32
CA THR A 408 16.34 -4.90 50.84
C THR A 408 17.50 -3.96 51.16
N ILE A 409 17.79 -2.98 50.27
CA ILE A 409 18.80 -1.94 50.48
C ILE A 409 18.46 -1.06 51.70
N ASN A 410 17.20 -0.59 51.79
CA ASN A 410 16.79 0.20 52.96
C ASN A 410 16.89 -0.57 54.26
N LYS A 411 16.52 -1.87 54.27
CA LYS A 411 16.66 -2.70 55.44
C LYS A 411 18.12 -2.91 55.86
N ALA A 412 19.03 -3.02 54.87
CA ALA A 412 20.46 -3.11 55.15
C ALA A 412 21.04 -1.79 55.71
N LEU A 413 20.60 -0.63 55.16
CA LEU A 413 20.97 0.68 55.67
C LEU A 413 20.52 0.90 57.10
N ASP A 414 19.27 0.56 57.46
CA ASP A 414 18.75 0.62 58.84
C ASP A 414 19.52 -0.26 59.82
N GLN A 415 20.07 -1.41 59.33
CA GLN A 415 20.91 -2.26 60.15
C GLN A 415 22.32 -1.67 60.39
N VAL A 416 22.88 -1.03 59.39
CA VAL A 416 24.18 -0.37 59.52
C VAL A 416 24.09 0.84 60.47
N GLU A 417 23.02 1.65 60.37
CA GLU A 417 22.79 2.75 61.33
C GLU A 417 22.67 2.28 62.78
N LYS A 418 21.99 1.16 63.03
CA LYS A 418 21.86 0.57 64.39
C LYS A 418 23.12 -0.05 64.94
N LEU A 419 24.14 -0.27 64.13
CA LEU A 419 25.45 -0.78 64.55
C LEU A 419 26.47 0.34 64.76
N ALA A 420 26.15 1.54 64.31
CA ALA A 420 27.00 2.73 64.47
C ALA A 420 26.68 3.59 65.70
N ASP A 421 25.53 3.34 66.36
CA ASP A 421 25.16 3.84 67.71
C ASP A 421 25.53 2.82 68.79
#